data_a13ddc74a10be79ba236f60662c8c051
#
_entry.id   a13ddc74a10be79ba236f60662c8c051
#
_cell.length_a   1.000
_cell.length_b   1.000
_cell.length_c   1.000
_cell.angle_alpha   90.00
_cell.angle_beta   90.00
_cell.angle_gamma   90.00
#
_symmetry.space_group_name_H-M   'P 1'
#
loop_
_entity.id
_entity.type
_entity.pdbx_description
1 polymer ?
#
loop_
_entity_poly.entity_id
_entity_poly.type
_entity_poly.pdbx_seq_one_letter_code
_entity_poly.pdbx_strand_id
1 'polypeptide(L)'
;MFQTRYSLLALLLCALFFPAALPTANAQTPSPSDTKLPLTATLVLTPEFCKTKFTKGSWATIKETFEVGKIACAELEPALEKVFSSLASVTAPPSSGDAQVVLMPRFVDVGATTTMGAFSNREMDVFLEWTVKDMSGKTVWIETVQGSSKHHMGNMFTYNKNLKLIVNDSVKDAVEQSASKMSSSPELRKLTR
;
A
#
# COMPACT_ATOMS: atom_id res chain seq x y z
N MET A 1 -58.01 30.64 -42.45
CA MET A 1 -57.68 31.26 -43.74
C MET A 1 -56.26 30.85 -44.07
N PHE A 2 -56.09 30.22 -45.27
CA PHE A 2 -54.84 29.82 -45.95
C PHE A 2 -54.03 28.75 -45.25
N GLN A 3 -54.06 27.45 -45.64
CA GLN A 3 -53.51 26.77 -46.84
C GLN A 3 -52.03 27.13 -47.05
N THR A 4 -51.08 26.24 -47.24
CA THR A 4 -50.96 25.14 -48.17
C THR A 4 -49.67 24.38 -47.87
N ARG A 5 -49.62 23.02 -47.88
CA ARG A 5 -48.98 22.15 -48.87
C ARG A 5 -47.51 22.44 -49.21
N TYR A 6 -46.70 21.49 -49.02
CA TYR A 6 -45.75 20.78 -49.95
C TYR A 6 -45.07 19.72 -49.15
N SER A 7 -45.41 18.49 -49.26
CA SER A 7 -45.13 17.54 -50.34
C SER A 7 -43.65 17.13 -50.39
N LEU A 8 -43.48 15.88 -50.00
CA LEU A 8 -42.70 14.83 -50.68
C LEU A 8 -41.48 15.31 -51.49
N LEU A 9 -40.31 14.92 -51.04
CA LEU A 9 -39.27 14.23 -51.79
C LEU A 9 -37.96 14.34 -51.02
N ALA A 10 -37.55 13.29 -50.42
CA ALA A 10 -36.16 12.90 -50.33
C ALA A 10 -36.06 11.60 -49.53
N LEU A 11 -36.61 10.60 -50.14
CA LEU A 11 -36.19 9.22 -49.95
C LEU A 11 -34.85 9.06 -50.67
N LEU A 12 -33.98 8.26 -50.11
CA LEU A 12 -32.70 7.81 -50.65
C LEU A 12 -31.48 8.74 -50.35
N LEU A 13 -30.81 8.48 -49.25
CA LEU A 13 -29.36 8.30 -49.22
C LEU A 13 -28.93 8.02 -47.76
N CYS A 14 -29.44 6.93 -47.20
CA CYS A 14 -28.86 6.28 -46.02
C CYS A 14 -28.13 5.03 -46.49
N ALA A 15 -27.04 5.22 -47.20
CA ALA A 15 -26.15 4.15 -47.57
C ALA A 15 -24.83 4.34 -46.83
N LEU A 16 -24.53 3.37 -45.97
CA LEU A 16 -23.17 2.91 -45.72
C LEU A 16 -22.20 3.88 -45.01
N PHE A 17 -22.47 4.16 -43.75
CA PHE A 17 -21.37 4.29 -42.80
C PHE A 17 -21.45 3.15 -41.78
N PHE A 18 -20.94 1.99 -42.14
CA PHE A 18 -20.48 1.03 -41.17
C PHE A 18 -19.21 1.62 -40.55
N PRO A 19 -19.21 2.01 -39.26
CA PRO A 19 -17.95 2.22 -38.58
C PRO A 19 -17.33 0.82 -38.47
N ALA A 20 -16.25 0.60 -39.18
CA ALA A 20 -15.36 -0.53 -38.95
C ALA A 20 -14.96 -0.44 -37.45
N ALA A 21 -15.52 -1.32 -36.65
CA ALA A 21 -15.08 -1.55 -35.29
C ALA A 21 -13.63 -2.04 -35.36
N LEU A 22 -12.69 -1.12 -35.21
CA LEU A 22 -11.30 -1.47 -34.94
C LEU A 22 -11.31 -2.36 -33.69
N PRO A 23 -10.70 -3.55 -33.74
CA PRO A 23 -10.51 -4.34 -32.55
C PRO A 23 -9.71 -3.45 -31.59
N THR A 24 -10.35 -2.98 -30.54
CA THR A 24 -9.64 -2.44 -29.36
C THR A 24 -8.77 -3.59 -28.88
N ALA A 25 -7.49 -3.53 -29.23
CA ALA A 25 -6.49 -4.33 -28.58
C ALA A 25 -6.62 -3.98 -27.08
N ASN A 26 -7.25 -4.89 -26.32
CA ASN A 26 -7.16 -4.86 -24.87
C ASN A 26 -5.66 -4.92 -24.58
N ALA A 27 -5.07 -3.76 -24.34
CA ALA A 27 -3.79 -3.68 -23.68
C ALA A 27 -4.03 -4.31 -22.31
N GLN A 28 -3.85 -5.63 -22.21
CA GLN A 28 -3.72 -6.31 -20.95
C GLN A 28 -2.57 -5.60 -20.25
N THR A 29 -2.91 -4.79 -19.26
CA THR A 29 -1.94 -4.30 -18.28
C THR A 29 -1.21 -5.55 -17.82
N PRO A 30 0.11 -5.68 -18.02
CA PRO A 30 0.83 -6.86 -17.58
C PRO A 30 0.51 -7.04 -16.11
N SER A 31 -0.10 -8.15 -15.77
CA SER A 31 -0.24 -8.61 -14.39
C SER A 31 1.13 -8.47 -13.74
N PRO A 32 1.27 -7.89 -12.54
CA PRO A 32 2.57 -7.78 -11.88
C PRO A 32 3.16 -9.17 -11.92
N SER A 33 4.27 -9.30 -12.63
CA SER A 33 4.90 -10.59 -12.85
C SER A 33 5.19 -11.20 -11.48
N ASP A 34 4.70 -12.43 -11.22
CA ASP A 34 4.98 -13.26 -10.03
C ASP A 34 6.48 -13.57 -9.85
N THR A 35 7.33 -12.92 -10.60
CA THR A 35 8.78 -13.12 -10.59
C THR A 35 9.38 -12.28 -9.48
N LYS A 36 9.81 -12.95 -8.43
CA LYS A 36 10.58 -12.34 -7.34
C LYS A 36 11.77 -11.55 -7.89
N LEU A 37 12.14 -10.49 -7.19
CA LEU A 37 13.42 -9.81 -7.46
C LEU A 37 14.55 -10.81 -7.19
N PRO A 38 15.47 -11.04 -8.14
CA PRO A 38 16.61 -11.95 -7.96
C PRO A 38 17.69 -11.28 -7.08
N LEU A 39 17.28 -10.80 -5.90
CA LEU A 39 18.11 -10.15 -4.90
C LEU A 39 18.06 -10.93 -3.59
N THR A 40 19.22 -11.04 -2.97
CA THR A 40 19.36 -11.47 -1.57
C THR A 40 19.23 -10.24 -0.67
N ALA A 41 18.25 -10.22 0.20
CA ALA A 41 17.97 -9.08 1.07
C ALA A 41 18.09 -9.45 2.56
N THR A 42 18.53 -8.50 3.36
CA THR A 42 18.50 -8.59 4.83
C THR A 42 17.51 -7.57 5.36
N LEU A 43 16.48 -8.03 6.06
CA LEU A 43 15.49 -7.22 6.73
C LEU A 43 15.93 -6.94 8.18
N VAL A 44 16.10 -5.67 8.54
CA VAL A 44 16.50 -5.26 9.89
C VAL A 44 15.27 -4.92 10.71
N LEU A 45 14.90 -5.80 11.62
CA LEU A 45 13.79 -5.61 12.58
C LEU A 45 14.37 -5.37 13.97
N THR A 46 14.75 -4.12 14.26
CA THR A 46 15.31 -3.80 15.59
C THR A 46 14.26 -3.97 16.68
N PRO A 47 14.67 -4.26 17.94
CA PRO A 47 13.74 -4.33 19.06
C PRO A 47 12.95 -3.03 19.26
N GLU A 48 13.55 -1.87 18.94
CA GLU A 48 12.90 -0.56 19.01
C GLU A 48 11.79 -0.47 17.99
N PHE A 49 12.04 -0.90 16.74
CA PHE A 49 11.02 -0.94 15.68
C PHE A 49 9.84 -1.83 16.08
N CYS A 50 10.11 -3.04 16.55
CA CYS A 50 9.06 -3.99 16.96
C CYS A 50 8.27 -3.53 18.20
N LYS A 51 8.84 -2.68 19.03
CA LYS A 51 8.18 -2.09 20.21
C LYS A 51 7.55 -0.74 19.94
N THR A 52 7.59 -0.25 18.70
CA THR A 52 7.05 1.07 18.34
C THR A 52 5.57 1.16 18.67
N LYS A 53 5.24 2.22 19.43
CA LYS A 53 3.88 2.57 19.82
C LYS A 53 3.65 4.05 19.53
N PHE A 54 2.48 4.37 19.04
CA PHE A 54 2.04 5.75 18.94
C PHE A 54 0.92 6.02 19.95
N THR A 55 1.02 7.15 20.63
CA THR A 55 -0.02 7.61 21.53
C THR A 55 -0.57 8.92 20.98
N LYS A 56 -1.83 8.93 20.63
CA LYS A 56 -2.54 10.13 20.18
C LYS A 56 -3.61 10.49 21.22
N GLY A 57 -3.76 11.79 21.46
CA GLY A 57 -4.88 12.30 22.24
C GLY A 57 -6.16 12.21 21.44
N SER A 58 -7.20 11.62 22.03
CA SER A 58 -8.56 11.74 21.51
C SER A 58 -9.20 13.02 22.03
N TRP A 59 -10.28 13.45 21.35
CA TRP A 59 -11.01 14.68 21.63
C TRP A 59 -11.46 14.88 23.09
N ALA A 60 -11.54 13.83 23.89
CA ALA A 60 -12.01 13.84 25.27
C ALA A 60 -10.90 13.49 26.30
N THR A 61 -9.64 13.89 26.09
CA THR A 61 -8.53 13.55 26.99
C THR A 61 -8.18 12.05 27.08
N ILE A 62 -8.85 11.19 26.34
CA ILE A 62 -8.52 9.77 26.27
C ILE A 62 -7.28 9.61 25.39
N LYS A 63 -6.19 9.15 25.98
CA LYS A 63 -4.99 8.78 25.22
C LYS A 63 -5.16 7.36 24.71
N GLU A 64 -5.04 7.20 23.40
CA GLU A 64 -5.05 5.89 22.74
C GLU A 64 -3.64 5.51 22.30
N THR A 65 -3.26 4.29 22.59
CA THR A 65 -1.94 3.76 22.24
C THR A 65 -2.09 2.65 21.21
N PHE A 66 -1.38 2.79 20.09
CA PHE A 66 -1.38 1.88 18.95
C PHE A 66 -0.06 1.11 18.90
N GLU A 67 -0.11 -0.21 19.01
CA GLU A 67 1.07 -1.09 19.01
C GLU A 67 1.44 -1.52 17.58
N VAL A 68 1.76 -0.57 16.72
CA VAL A 68 2.01 -0.80 15.29
C VAL A 68 3.25 -1.65 15.02
N GLY A 69 4.30 -1.51 15.84
CA GLY A 69 5.57 -2.22 15.65
C GLY A 69 5.42 -3.72 15.79
N LYS A 70 4.65 -4.19 16.77
CA LYS A 70 4.41 -5.61 16.98
C LYS A 70 3.72 -6.27 15.79
N ILE A 71 2.74 -5.58 15.21
CA ILE A 71 1.99 -6.08 14.04
C ILE A 71 2.92 -6.10 12.82
N ALA A 72 3.63 -5.01 12.56
CA ALA A 72 4.54 -4.93 11.42
C ALA A 72 5.64 -6.01 11.47
N CYS A 73 6.25 -6.25 12.63
CA CYS A 73 7.28 -7.28 12.77
C CYS A 73 6.75 -8.70 12.48
N ALA A 74 5.48 -8.97 12.71
CA ALA A 74 4.89 -10.26 12.38
C ALA A 74 4.53 -10.39 10.89
N GLU A 75 4.23 -9.28 10.21
CA GLU A 75 3.72 -9.29 8.83
C GLU A 75 4.80 -9.01 7.76
N LEU A 76 5.89 -8.30 8.12
CA LEU A 76 6.89 -7.86 7.13
C LEU A 76 7.68 -9.00 6.50
N GLU A 77 8.17 -9.94 7.29
CA GLU A 77 8.97 -11.06 6.78
C GLU A 77 8.18 -11.88 5.76
N PRO A 78 6.97 -12.42 6.06
CA PRO A 78 6.21 -13.21 5.10
C PRO A 78 5.75 -12.42 3.87
N ALA A 79 5.57 -11.10 3.98
CA ALA A 79 5.23 -10.26 2.84
C ALA A 79 6.43 -10.06 1.90
N LEU A 80 7.61 -9.81 2.46
CA LEU A 80 8.83 -9.54 1.69
C LEU A 80 9.49 -10.82 1.15
N GLU A 81 9.27 -11.96 1.75
CA GLU A 81 9.65 -13.27 1.17
C GLU A 81 9.01 -13.52 -0.20
N LYS A 82 7.87 -12.90 -0.47
CA LYS A 82 7.22 -12.96 -1.79
C LYS A 82 7.89 -12.06 -2.82
N VAL A 83 8.65 -11.05 -2.36
CA VAL A 83 9.30 -10.04 -3.21
C VAL A 83 10.73 -10.42 -3.58
N PHE A 84 11.50 -10.92 -2.63
CA PHE A 84 12.93 -11.21 -2.80
C PHE A 84 13.17 -12.71 -3.01
N SER A 85 14.21 -13.05 -3.78
CA SER A 85 14.58 -14.46 -4.01
C SER A 85 15.11 -15.12 -2.73
N SER A 86 15.78 -14.34 -1.88
CA SER A 86 16.22 -14.75 -0.56
C SER A 86 16.08 -13.59 0.41
N LEU A 87 15.53 -13.86 1.58
CA LEU A 87 15.34 -12.89 2.67
C LEU A 87 15.83 -13.50 3.98
N ALA A 88 16.58 -12.73 4.74
CA ALA A 88 16.96 -13.05 6.11
C ALA A 88 16.56 -11.89 7.02
N SER A 89 16.00 -12.19 8.20
CA SER A 89 15.67 -11.18 9.19
C SER A 89 16.71 -11.14 10.29
N VAL A 90 17.15 -9.93 10.66
CA VAL A 90 18.15 -9.69 11.71
C VAL A 90 17.67 -8.55 12.63
N THR A 91 18.25 -8.49 13.83
CA THR A 91 17.90 -7.45 14.82
C THR A 91 18.82 -6.22 14.77
N ALA A 92 19.92 -6.30 14.03
CA ALA A 92 20.85 -5.20 13.82
C ALA A 92 21.41 -5.23 12.39
N PRO A 93 21.77 -4.07 11.80
CA PRO A 93 22.37 -4.04 10.46
C PRO A 93 23.63 -4.90 10.40
N PRO A 94 23.76 -5.78 9.40
CA PRO A 94 24.95 -6.60 9.24
C PRO A 94 26.14 -5.72 8.82
N SER A 95 27.33 -6.03 9.35
CA SER A 95 28.59 -5.40 8.92
C SER A 95 29.22 -6.08 7.70
N SER A 96 28.81 -7.32 7.43
CA SER A 96 29.24 -8.14 6.26
C SER A 96 28.22 -9.24 6.04
N GLY A 97 28.19 -9.83 4.87
CA GLY A 97 27.31 -10.96 4.54
C GLY A 97 27.07 -11.09 3.03
N ASP A 98 26.33 -12.12 2.66
CA ASP A 98 25.98 -12.42 1.25
C ASP A 98 24.76 -11.63 0.73
N ALA A 99 24.19 -10.78 1.57
CA ALA A 99 23.08 -9.92 1.16
C ALA A 99 23.56 -8.88 0.15
N GLN A 100 22.73 -8.57 -0.82
CA GLN A 100 22.97 -7.50 -1.79
C GLN A 100 22.38 -6.17 -1.30
N VAL A 101 21.30 -6.25 -0.52
CA VAL A 101 20.62 -5.09 0.04
C VAL A 101 20.20 -5.30 1.49
N VAL A 102 20.16 -4.20 2.22
CA VAL A 102 19.70 -4.13 3.61
C VAL A 102 18.46 -3.26 3.66
N LEU A 103 17.37 -3.82 4.15
CA LEU A 103 16.04 -3.20 4.26
C LEU A 103 15.84 -2.71 5.68
N MET A 104 15.61 -1.42 5.86
CA MET A 104 15.42 -0.79 7.17
C MET A 104 14.09 -0.04 7.20
N PRO A 105 13.04 -0.62 7.82
CA PRO A 105 11.77 0.07 8.02
C PRO A 105 11.83 1.02 9.21
N ARG A 106 11.07 2.13 9.13
CA ARG A 106 10.87 3.07 10.21
C ARG A 106 9.43 3.60 10.16
N PHE A 107 8.71 3.59 11.28
CA PHE A 107 7.45 4.31 11.36
C PHE A 107 7.72 5.82 11.43
N VAL A 108 7.01 6.58 10.60
CA VAL A 108 7.09 8.04 10.56
C VAL A 108 5.97 8.66 11.38
N ASP A 109 4.74 8.25 11.13
CA ASP A 109 3.56 8.75 11.84
C ASP A 109 2.40 7.75 11.78
N VAL A 110 1.41 8.00 12.62
CA VAL A 110 0.10 7.34 12.60
C VAL A 110 -0.96 8.42 12.66
N GLY A 111 -1.73 8.55 11.61
CA GLY A 111 -2.91 9.42 11.55
C GLY A 111 -4.14 8.66 12.04
N ALA A 112 -5.02 9.33 12.78
CA ALA A 112 -6.33 8.79 13.13
C ALA A 112 -7.37 9.89 13.03
N THR A 113 -8.37 9.70 12.18
CA THR A 113 -9.47 10.63 11.98
C THR A 113 -10.77 9.96 12.42
N THR A 114 -11.57 10.67 13.21
CA THR A 114 -12.88 10.20 13.65
C THR A 114 -13.93 11.16 13.13
N THR A 115 -14.89 10.67 12.37
CA THR A 115 -16.10 11.43 12.02
C THR A 115 -17.05 11.40 13.20
N MET A 116 -17.44 12.59 13.70
CA MET A 116 -18.33 12.70 14.85
C MET A 116 -19.74 12.21 14.50
N GLY A 117 -20.32 11.39 15.38
CA GLY A 117 -21.70 10.90 15.31
C GLY A 117 -21.91 9.66 16.17
N ALA A 118 -23.17 9.34 16.49
CA ALA A 118 -23.53 8.18 17.32
C ALA A 118 -23.05 6.83 16.74
N PHE A 119 -22.72 6.82 15.45
CA PHE A 119 -22.18 5.68 14.70
C PHE A 119 -20.93 6.15 13.95
N SER A 120 -19.88 6.50 14.68
CA SER A 120 -18.66 7.05 14.07
C SER A 120 -17.90 6.00 13.28
N ASN A 121 -17.59 6.35 12.03
CA ASN A 121 -16.53 5.68 11.31
C ASN A 121 -15.20 6.28 11.75
N ARG A 122 -14.20 5.43 11.86
CA ARG A 122 -12.82 5.85 12.12
C ARG A 122 -11.97 5.43 10.94
N GLU A 123 -11.12 6.33 10.52
CA GLU A 123 -10.07 6.08 9.55
C GLU A 123 -8.73 6.13 10.27
N MET A 124 -7.82 5.27 9.90
CA MET A 124 -6.47 5.21 10.43
C MET A 124 -5.48 5.05 9.30
N ASP A 125 -4.47 5.90 9.32
CA ASP A 125 -3.34 5.88 8.40
C ASP A 125 -2.07 5.57 9.16
N VAL A 126 -1.25 4.68 8.59
CA VAL A 126 0.06 4.33 9.10
C VAL A 126 1.09 4.66 8.03
N PHE A 127 2.11 5.43 8.38
CA PHE A 127 3.18 5.82 7.48
C PHE A 127 4.45 5.05 7.84
N LEU A 128 4.89 4.20 6.90
CA LEU A 128 6.08 3.37 7.01
C LEU A 128 7.12 3.84 5.99
N GLU A 129 8.24 4.38 6.48
CA GLU A 129 9.36 4.77 5.65
C GLU A 129 10.34 3.61 5.53
N TRP A 130 10.82 3.42 4.34
CA TRP A 130 11.84 2.44 4.00
C TRP A 130 13.13 3.12 3.60
N THR A 131 14.24 2.67 4.14
CA THR A 131 15.57 2.95 3.63
C THR A 131 16.20 1.64 3.19
N VAL A 132 16.53 1.53 1.91
CA VAL A 132 17.26 0.37 1.37
C VAL A 132 18.68 0.80 1.04
N LYS A 133 19.65 0.07 1.58
CA LYS A 133 21.08 0.31 1.33
C LYS A 133 21.71 -0.89 0.65
N ASP A 134 22.73 -0.64 -0.16
CA ASP A 134 23.64 -1.69 -0.62
C ASP A 134 24.67 -2.05 0.46
N MET A 135 25.50 -3.05 0.20
CA MET A 135 26.52 -3.51 1.16
C MET A 135 27.67 -2.52 1.35
N SER A 136 27.79 -1.48 0.52
CA SER A 136 28.71 -0.36 0.75
C SER A 136 28.15 0.67 1.73
N GLY A 137 26.89 0.52 2.16
CA GLY A 137 26.17 1.45 3.00
C GLY A 137 25.51 2.60 2.24
N LYS A 138 25.62 2.62 0.89
CA LYS A 138 24.98 3.62 0.06
C LYS A 138 23.47 3.35 -0.01
N THR A 139 22.69 4.39 0.19
CA THR A 139 21.23 4.32 0.02
C THR A 139 20.89 4.19 -1.48
N VAL A 140 20.16 3.13 -1.82
CA VAL A 140 19.74 2.81 -3.19
C VAL A 140 18.26 3.06 -3.42
N TRP A 141 17.47 3.10 -2.36
CA TRP A 141 16.04 3.40 -2.44
C TRP A 141 15.52 3.93 -1.10
N ILE A 142 14.67 4.95 -1.18
CA ILE A 142 13.90 5.48 -0.05
C ILE A 142 12.47 5.68 -0.52
N GLU A 143 11.51 5.23 0.26
CA GLU A 143 10.08 5.43 -0.01
C GLU A 143 9.30 5.48 1.29
N THR A 144 8.30 6.33 1.35
CA THR A 144 7.30 6.31 2.42
C THR A 144 6.00 5.73 1.88
N VAL A 145 5.51 4.72 2.55
CA VAL A 145 4.29 4.01 2.18
C VAL A 145 3.21 4.33 3.20
N GLN A 146 2.01 4.59 2.73
CA GLN A 146 0.84 4.79 3.57
C GLN A 146 -0.04 3.56 3.49
N GLY A 147 -0.35 2.97 4.64
CA GLY A 147 -1.41 1.99 4.77
C GLY A 147 -2.61 2.62 5.44
N SER A 148 -3.80 2.32 4.94
CA SER A 148 -5.03 2.94 5.40
C SER A 148 -6.09 1.90 5.70
N SER A 149 -6.89 2.15 6.72
CA SER A 149 -8.10 1.37 6.96
C SER A 149 -9.22 2.21 7.53
N LYS A 150 -10.46 1.73 7.35
CA LYS A 150 -11.66 2.40 7.82
C LYS A 150 -12.61 1.39 8.43
N HIS A 151 -12.99 1.62 9.68
CA HIS A 151 -13.91 0.76 10.40
C HIS A 151 -15.02 1.55 11.09
N HIS A 152 -16.19 0.93 11.15
CA HIS A 152 -17.27 1.40 12.01
C HIS A 152 -16.96 1.01 13.46
N MET A 153 -16.88 1.99 14.36
CA MET A 153 -16.47 1.74 15.74
C MET A 153 -17.54 1.06 16.59
N GLY A 154 -18.79 1.07 16.12
CA GLY A 154 -19.91 0.44 16.83
C GLY A 154 -20.24 1.16 18.14
N ASN A 155 -20.55 0.38 19.17
CA ASN A 155 -20.88 0.88 20.50
C ASN A 155 -19.69 0.74 21.49
N MET A 156 -19.88 1.20 22.71
CA MET A 156 -18.85 1.16 23.75
C MET A 156 -18.27 -0.26 24.00
N PHE A 157 -19.08 -1.31 23.85
CA PHE A 157 -18.63 -2.69 24.10
C PHE A 157 -17.76 -3.24 22.96
N THR A 158 -17.96 -2.77 21.74
CA THR A 158 -17.22 -3.21 20.56
C THR A 158 -16.05 -2.30 20.21
N TYR A 159 -15.97 -1.10 20.81
CA TYR A 159 -14.98 -0.08 20.48
C TYR A 159 -13.53 -0.60 20.50
N ASN A 160 -13.11 -1.21 21.62
CA ASN A 160 -11.74 -1.70 21.78
C ASN A 160 -11.40 -2.83 20.77
N LYS A 161 -12.38 -3.67 20.43
CA LYS A 161 -12.20 -4.72 19.42
C LYS A 161 -12.01 -4.08 18.04
N ASN A 162 -12.88 -3.13 17.67
CA ASN A 162 -12.82 -2.47 16.38
C ASN A 162 -11.58 -1.58 16.26
N LEU A 163 -11.12 -0.97 17.36
CA LEU A 163 -9.87 -0.23 17.39
C LEU A 163 -8.66 -1.14 17.08
N LYS A 164 -8.61 -2.34 17.64
CA LYS A 164 -7.56 -3.31 17.31
C LYS A 164 -7.61 -3.76 15.86
N LEU A 165 -8.80 -3.94 15.29
CA LEU A 165 -8.97 -4.33 13.90
C LEU A 165 -8.46 -3.23 12.97
N ILE A 166 -8.86 -1.98 13.18
CA ILE A 166 -8.43 -0.87 12.32
C ILE A 166 -6.92 -0.68 12.34
N VAL A 167 -6.29 -0.81 13.53
CA VAL A 167 -4.82 -0.75 13.67
C VAL A 167 -4.15 -1.88 12.88
N ASN A 168 -4.65 -3.09 13.05
CA ASN A 168 -4.11 -4.27 12.38
C ASN A 168 -4.22 -4.14 10.86
N ASP A 169 -5.38 -3.74 10.36
CA ASP A 169 -5.64 -3.66 8.93
C ASP A 169 -4.85 -2.52 8.27
N SER A 170 -4.70 -1.35 8.91
CA SER A 170 -3.88 -0.27 8.37
C SER A 170 -2.38 -0.62 8.36
N VAL A 171 -1.87 -1.35 9.35
CA VAL A 171 -0.48 -1.83 9.34
C VAL A 171 -0.28 -2.89 8.25
N LYS A 172 -1.21 -3.82 8.10
CA LYS A 172 -1.16 -4.83 7.03
C LYS A 172 -1.18 -4.19 5.65
N ASP A 173 -2.05 -3.22 5.43
CA ASP A 173 -2.09 -2.48 4.17
C ASP A 173 -0.76 -1.76 3.90
N ALA A 174 -0.14 -1.12 4.90
CA ALA A 174 1.20 -0.52 4.75
C ALA A 174 2.27 -1.55 4.37
N VAL A 175 2.21 -2.76 4.93
CA VAL A 175 3.13 -3.85 4.61
C VAL A 175 2.92 -4.36 3.18
N GLU A 176 1.68 -4.57 2.75
CA GLU A 176 1.32 -5.00 1.40
C GLU A 176 1.71 -3.95 0.35
N GLN A 177 1.43 -2.68 0.62
CA GLN A 177 1.86 -1.56 -0.23
C GLN A 177 3.39 -1.50 -0.33
N SER A 178 4.11 -1.76 0.77
CA SER A 178 5.58 -1.82 0.78
C SER A 178 6.10 -2.92 -0.14
N ALA A 179 5.57 -4.12 -0.03
CA ALA A 179 5.92 -5.25 -0.88
C ALA A 179 5.65 -4.95 -2.37
N SER A 180 4.50 -4.36 -2.68
CA SER A 180 4.13 -3.94 -4.04
C SER A 180 5.08 -2.89 -4.60
N LYS A 181 5.40 -1.85 -3.83
CA LYS A 181 6.33 -0.78 -4.21
C LYS A 181 7.74 -1.32 -4.47
N MET A 182 8.25 -2.19 -3.59
CA MET A 182 9.56 -2.81 -3.76
C MET A 182 9.60 -3.71 -5.00
N SER A 183 8.59 -4.54 -5.21
CA SER A 183 8.54 -5.43 -6.37
C SER A 183 8.50 -4.68 -7.71
N SER A 184 7.93 -3.49 -7.73
CA SER A 184 7.82 -2.64 -8.92
C SER A 184 8.94 -1.59 -9.06
N SER A 185 9.82 -1.44 -8.04
CA SER A 185 10.87 -0.41 -8.04
C SER A 185 11.90 -0.63 -9.16
N PRO A 186 12.07 0.34 -10.08
CA PRO A 186 13.10 0.28 -11.10
C PRO A 186 14.53 0.38 -10.52
N GLU A 187 14.69 1.03 -9.38
CA GLU A 187 15.98 1.16 -8.69
C GLU A 187 16.44 -0.20 -8.17
N LEU A 188 15.57 -0.95 -7.51
CA LEU A 188 15.89 -2.29 -7.01
C LEU A 188 16.12 -3.27 -8.15
N ARG A 189 15.35 -3.16 -9.24
CA ARG A 189 15.55 -3.97 -10.45
C ARG A 189 16.89 -3.71 -11.14
N LYS A 190 17.46 -2.52 -11.03
CA LYS A 190 18.80 -2.22 -11.59
C LYS A 190 19.93 -2.93 -10.84
N LEU A 191 19.73 -3.27 -9.57
CA LEU A 191 20.74 -3.99 -8.77
C LEU A 191 20.85 -5.47 -9.14
N THR A 192 19.95 -5.98 -9.96
CA THR A 192 19.92 -7.37 -10.43
C THR A 192 20.72 -7.59 -11.71
N ARG A 193 21.31 -6.53 -12.26
CA ARG A 193 22.13 -6.55 -13.47
C ARG A 193 23.61 -6.45 -13.11
#